data_7586bea32b44ed52965ca74777b72c5f
#
_entry.id   7586bea32b44ed52965ca74777b72c5f
#
_cell.length_a   1.000
_cell.length_b   1.000
_cell.length_c   1.000
_cell.angle_alpha   90.00
_cell.angle_beta   90.00
_cell.angle_gamma   90.00
#
_symmetry.space_group_name_H-M   'P 1'
#
loop_
_entity.id
_entity.type
_entity.pdbx_description
1 polymer ?
#
loop_
_entity_poly.entity_id
_entity_poly.type
_entity_poly.pdbx_seq_one_letter_code
_entity_poly.pdbx_strand_id
1 'polypeptide(L)'
;MEQKTTLIVRGGGDLASGVIHRLYKCGYQVLVLECERPSAIRRKVSFGEAVYDGTSYVEEVTGRLITNIKECPKVWAAGEIPILIDEAGESVKSLKPAAVIDAILAKKNLGTTRDMASLTIALGPGFTAQKDVDYVVETQRGHNLGRVIEKGTA
;
A
#
# COMPACT_ATOMS: atom_id res chain seq x y z
N MET A 1 0.70 25.63 -8.03
CA MET A 1 1.23 24.35 -7.57
C MET A 1 0.19 23.27 -7.72
N GLU A 2 0.48 22.25 -8.50
CA GLU A 2 -0.43 21.13 -8.62
C GLU A 2 -0.45 20.33 -7.32
N GLN A 3 -1.64 20.06 -6.81
CA GLN A 3 -1.82 19.20 -5.66
C GLN A 3 -1.64 17.75 -6.11
N LYS A 4 -0.65 17.06 -5.56
CA LYS A 4 -0.40 15.67 -5.91
C LYS A 4 -1.49 14.76 -5.37
N THR A 5 -1.82 13.74 -6.12
CA THR A 5 -2.81 12.74 -5.72
C THR A 5 -2.25 11.84 -4.63
N THR A 6 -3.02 11.63 -3.58
CA THR A 6 -2.63 10.79 -2.45
C THR A 6 -3.24 9.40 -2.57
N LEU A 7 -2.41 8.39 -2.40
CA LEU A 7 -2.80 6.99 -2.41
C LEU A 7 -2.36 6.34 -1.09
N ILE A 8 -3.15 5.39 -0.61
CA ILE A 8 -2.79 4.58 0.55
C ILE A 8 -2.57 3.15 0.07
N VAL A 9 -1.43 2.57 0.47
CA VAL A 9 -1.13 1.15 0.25
C VAL A 9 -1.11 0.46 1.61
N ARG A 10 -1.94 -0.54 1.79
CA ARG A 10 -1.96 -1.36 2.99
C ARG A 10 -1.00 -2.54 2.80
N GLY A 11 0.01 -2.59 3.66
CA GLY A 11 1.10 -3.57 3.56
C GLY A 11 2.35 -2.99 2.92
N GLY A 12 3.52 -3.38 3.44
CA GLY A 12 4.82 -2.91 2.96
C GLY A 12 5.83 -4.04 2.80
N GLY A 13 5.36 -5.26 2.55
CA GLY A 13 6.25 -6.42 2.28
C GLY A 13 6.96 -6.29 0.94
N ASP A 14 7.67 -7.33 0.55
CA ASP A 14 8.49 -7.29 -0.67
C ASP A 14 7.66 -7.10 -1.94
N LEU A 15 6.52 -7.78 -2.08
CA LEU A 15 5.65 -7.62 -3.24
C LEU A 15 4.96 -6.25 -3.23
N ALA A 16 4.43 -5.85 -2.09
CA ALA A 16 3.82 -4.53 -1.92
C ALA A 16 4.81 -3.41 -2.24
N SER A 17 6.07 -3.59 -1.86
CA SER A 17 7.12 -2.57 -2.08
C SER A 17 7.38 -2.30 -3.55
N GLY A 18 7.23 -3.30 -4.40
CA GLY A 18 7.30 -3.11 -5.85
C GLY A 18 6.19 -2.18 -6.34
N VAL A 19 4.98 -2.39 -5.84
CA VAL A 19 3.82 -1.53 -6.16
C VAL A 19 4.03 -0.11 -5.63
N ILE A 20 4.44 0.00 -4.37
CA ILE A 20 4.69 1.30 -3.72
C ILE A 20 5.73 2.10 -4.49
N HIS A 21 6.84 1.47 -4.83
CA HIS A 21 7.92 2.10 -5.59
C HIS A 21 7.43 2.61 -6.94
N ARG A 22 6.66 1.79 -7.65
CA ARG A 22 6.12 2.16 -8.97
C ARG A 22 5.19 3.36 -8.87
N LEU A 23 4.27 3.37 -7.89
CA LEU A 23 3.35 4.48 -7.68
C LEU A 23 4.10 5.76 -7.32
N TYR A 24 5.11 5.66 -6.47
CA TYR A 24 5.95 6.79 -6.12
C TYR A 24 6.65 7.37 -7.36
N LYS A 25 7.21 6.52 -8.21
CA LYS A 25 7.87 6.95 -9.46
C LYS A 25 6.90 7.58 -10.46
N CYS A 26 5.63 7.24 -10.38
CA CYS A 26 4.59 7.88 -11.19
C CYS A 26 4.18 9.27 -10.68
N GLY A 27 4.73 9.71 -9.55
CA GLY A 27 4.48 11.05 -9.01
C GLY A 27 3.39 11.13 -7.95
N TYR A 28 2.84 10.00 -7.50
CA TYR A 28 1.84 9.99 -6.43
C TYR A 28 2.46 10.19 -5.06
N GLN A 29 1.70 10.79 -4.15
CA GLN A 29 2.01 10.82 -2.73
C GLN A 29 1.47 9.54 -2.11
N VAL A 30 2.35 8.66 -1.66
CA VAL A 30 1.97 7.35 -1.13
C VAL A 30 2.16 7.32 0.39
N LEU A 31 1.14 6.88 1.12
CA LEU A 31 1.23 6.51 2.53
C LEU A 31 1.11 5.00 2.62
N VAL A 32 2.05 4.36 3.31
CA VAL A 32 2.04 2.92 3.56
C VAL A 32 1.53 2.67 4.97
N LEU A 33 0.51 1.82 5.10
CA LEU A 33 -0.01 1.37 6.38
C LEU A 33 0.49 -0.04 6.67
N GLU A 34 1.09 -0.24 7.83
CA GLU A 34 1.64 -1.52 8.23
C GLU A 34 1.16 -1.95 9.61
N CYS A 35 1.41 -3.20 9.96
CA CYS A 35 1.20 -3.71 11.32
C CYS A 35 2.44 -3.50 12.16
N GLU A 36 2.34 -3.77 13.47
CA GLU A 36 3.45 -3.61 14.41
C GLU A 36 4.64 -4.52 14.11
N ARG A 37 4.39 -5.69 13.56
CA ARG A 37 5.42 -6.71 13.29
C ARG A 37 5.29 -7.23 11.86
N PRO A 38 5.60 -6.38 10.87
CA PRO A 38 5.51 -6.82 9.49
C PRO A 38 6.52 -7.94 9.22
N SER A 39 6.11 -8.88 8.38
CA SER A 39 6.99 -9.94 7.90
C SER A 39 7.21 -9.76 6.40
N ALA A 40 8.43 -10.02 5.96
CA ALA A 40 8.77 -10.01 4.56
C ALA A 40 9.82 -11.07 4.29
N ILE A 41 9.69 -11.77 3.18
CA ILE A 41 10.67 -12.77 2.78
C ILE A 41 11.99 -12.10 2.43
N ARG A 42 11.92 -10.96 1.75
CA ARG A 42 13.09 -10.16 1.37
C ARG A 42 13.07 -8.81 2.07
N ARG A 43 13.52 -8.77 3.30
CA ARG A 43 13.49 -7.59 4.16
C ARG A 43 14.22 -6.39 3.56
N LYS A 44 15.34 -6.62 2.87
CA LYS A 44 16.16 -5.54 2.28
C LYS A 44 15.48 -4.79 1.14
N VAL A 45 14.41 -5.35 0.56
CA VAL A 45 13.65 -4.72 -0.51
C VAL A 45 12.22 -4.41 -0.07
N SER A 46 12.01 -4.26 1.23
CA SER A 46 10.68 -4.05 1.80
C SER A 46 10.61 -2.72 2.55
N PHE A 47 9.69 -1.86 2.15
CA PHE A 47 9.44 -0.59 2.83
C PHE A 47 8.97 -0.80 4.28
N GLY A 48 8.25 -1.88 4.54
CA GLY A 48 7.78 -2.22 5.89
C GLY A 48 8.89 -2.39 6.91
N GLU A 49 10.12 -2.61 6.49
CA GLU A 49 11.27 -2.72 7.38
C GLU A 49 11.48 -1.44 8.22
N ALA A 50 10.97 -0.30 7.75
CA ALA A 50 11.02 0.95 8.51
C ALA A 50 10.32 0.84 9.88
N VAL A 51 9.37 -0.08 10.05
CA VAL A 51 8.71 -0.30 11.33
C VAL A 51 9.71 -0.71 12.41
N TYR A 52 10.75 -1.46 12.03
CA TYR A 52 11.79 -1.90 12.96
C TYR A 52 12.94 -0.90 13.08
N ASP A 53 13.37 -0.34 11.96
CA ASP A 53 14.61 0.45 11.89
C ASP A 53 14.37 1.96 11.85
N GLY A 54 13.12 2.40 11.75
CA GLY A 54 12.76 3.81 11.59
C GLY A 54 12.82 4.28 10.14
N THR A 55 13.66 3.66 9.33
CA THR A 55 13.79 3.93 7.90
C THR A 55 13.97 2.63 7.13
N SER A 56 13.64 2.68 5.85
CA SER A 56 13.89 1.60 4.90
C SER A 56 14.39 2.21 3.60
N TYR A 57 15.02 1.39 2.77
CA TYR A 57 15.59 1.88 1.52
C TYR A 57 15.35 0.84 0.42
N VAL A 58 14.57 1.23 -0.58
CA VAL A 58 14.21 0.33 -1.69
C VAL A 58 14.44 1.08 -2.99
N GLU A 59 15.33 0.58 -3.84
CA GLU A 59 15.58 1.13 -5.18
C GLU A 59 15.75 2.66 -5.16
N GLU A 60 16.63 3.15 -4.30
CA GLU A 60 16.97 4.58 -4.13
C GLU A 60 15.86 5.43 -3.49
N VAL A 61 14.79 4.81 -3.01
CA VAL A 61 13.70 5.52 -2.33
C VAL A 61 13.70 5.17 -0.84
N THR A 62 13.66 6.20 -0.01
CA THR A 62 13.64 6.03 1.45
C THR A 62 12.19 5.98 1.95
N GLY A 63 11.89 4.95 2.74
CA GLY A 63 10.69 4.90 3.56
C GLY A 63 11.02 5.40 4.96
N ARG A 64 10.11 6.14 5.57
CA ARG A 64 10.31 6.71 6.91
C ARG A 64 9.13 6.42 7.81
N LEU A 65 9.41 5.80 8.95
CA LEU A 65 8.39 5.54 9.96
C LEU A 65 7.90 6.87 10.55
N ILE A 66 6.59 7.05 10.58
CA ILE A 66 5.93 8.19 11.21
C ILE A 66 4.99 7.69 12.29
N THR A 67 4.59 8.56 13.20
CA THR A 67 3.68 8.26 14.30
C THR A 67 2.31 8.92 14.14
N ASN A 68 2.19 9.85 13.18
CA ASN A 68 0.96 10.60 12.96
C ASN A 68 0.89 11.02 11.50
N ILE A 69 -0.31 10.96 10.90
CA ILE A 69 -0.52 11.36 9.50
C ILE A 69 -0.18 12.82 9.22
N LYS A 70 -0.16 13.67 10.25
CA LYS A 70 0.24 15.08 10.11
C LYS A 70 1.69 15.23 9.68
N GLU A 71 2.50 14.19 9.84
CA GLU A 71 3.89 14.17 9.39
C GLU A 71 4.04 13.89 7.89
N CYS A 72 2.99 13.39 7.24
CA CYS A 72 3.04 13.01 5.83
C CYS A 72 3.52 14.13 4.91
N PRO A 73 2.97 15.37 4.98
CA PRO A 73 3.42 16.43 4.08
C PRO A 73 4.92 16.70 4.16
N LYS A 74 5.49 16.68 5.35
CA LYS A 74 6.92 16.88 5.57
C LYS A 74 7.76 15.76 4.95
N VAL A 75 7.32 14.52 5.13
CA VAL A 75 8.01 13.34 4.58
C VAL A 75 7.94 13.35 3.06
N TRP A 76 6.77 13.62 2.50
CA TRP A 76 6.63 13.74 1.04
C TRP A 76 7.48 14.87 0.47
N ALA A 77 7.52 16.03 1.16
CA ALA A 77 8.34 17.16 0.71
C ALA A 77 9.83 16.83 0.68
N ALA A 78 10.28 15.93 1.56
CA ALA A 78 11.65 15.43 1.58
C ALA A 78 11.93 14.37 0.51
N GLY A 79 10.93 13.99 -0.30
CA GLY A 79 11.07 12.96 -1.32
C GLY A 79 11.09 11.54 -0.74
N GLU A 80 10.46 11.35 0.41
CA GLU A 80 10.41 10.07 1.09
C GLU A 80 8.99 9.55 1.19
N ILE A 81 8.85 8.26 1.53
CA ILE A 81 7.55 7.61 1.67
C ILE A 81 7.26 7.38 3.14
N PRO A 82 6.18 7.98 3.70
CA PRO A 82 5.80 7.72 5.08
C PRO A 82 5.23 6.31 5.27
N ILE A 83 5.65 5.66 6.34
CA ILE A 83 5.13 4.36 6.77
C ILE A 83 4.54 4.55 8.16
N LEU A 84 3.28 4.19 8.33
CA LEU A 84 2.55 4.34 9.58
C LEU A 84 2.04 2.97 10.05
N ILE A 85 2.20 2.70 11.34
CA ILE A 85 1.58 1.52 11.95
C ILE A 85 0.11 1.83 12.16
N ASP A 86 -0.74 1.27 11.31
CA ASP A 86 -2.18 1.47 11.33
C ASP A 86 -2.86 0.26 10.68
N GLU A 87 -2.85 -0.84 11.41
CA GLU A 87 -3.35 -2.13 10.92
C GLU A 87 -4.83 -2.08 10.56
N ALA A 88 -5.63 -1.32 11.32
CA ALA A 88 -7.07 -1.19 11.07
C ALA A 88 -7.41 -0.28 9.90
N GLY A 89 -6.44 0.52 9.42
CA GLY A 89 -6.68 1.43 8.31
C GLY A 89 -7.48 2.68 8.67
N GLU A 90 -7.41 3.12 9.91
CA GLU A 90 -8.19 4.28 10.35
C GLU A 90 -7.78 5.59 9.67
N SER A 91 -6.53 5.69 9.22
CA SER A 91 -6.01 6.86 8.51
C SER A 91 -6.72 7.12 7.18
N VAL A 92 -7.37 6.11 6.61
CA VAL A 92 -8.13 6.24 5.37
C VAL A 92 -9.20 7.32 5.50
N LYS A 93 -9.93 7.31 6.61
CA LYS A 93 -11.01 8.29 6.86
C LYS A 93 -10.49 9.72 6.97
N SER A 94 -9.35 9.88 7.63
CA SER A 94 -8.75 11.20 7.88
C SER A 94 -8.07 11.76 6.63
N LEU A 95 -7.37 10.91 5.88
CA LEU A 95 -6.57 11.34 4.74
C LEU A 95 -7.40 11.47 3.47
N LYS A 96 -8.48 10.73 3.33
CA LYS A 96 -9.37 10.70 2.16
C LYS A 96 -8.58 10.50 0.86
N PRO A 97 -7.88 9.36 0.70
CA PRO A 97 -7.06 9.13 -0.49
C PRO A 97 -7.93 8.95 -1.73
N ALA A 98 -7.34 9.18 -2.90
CA ALA A 98 -8.00 8.91 -4.18
C ALA A 98 -8.17 7.41 -4.42
N ALA A 99 -7.24 6.59 -3.88
CA ALA A 99 -7.32 5.13 -3.99
C ALA A 99 -6.70 4.46 -2.77
N VAL A 100 -7.20 3.27 -2.47
CA VAL A 100 -6.62 2.36 -1.47
C VAL A 100 -6.25 1.07 -2.19
N ILE A 101 -5.00 0.66 -2.04
CA ILE A 101 -4.48 -0.58 -2.59
C ILE A 101 -4.18 -1.53 -1.42
N ASP A 102 -4.88 -2.65 -1.35
CA ASP A 102 -4.59 -3.69 -0.37
C ASP A 102 -3.52 -4.61 -0.92
N ALA A 103 -2.32 -4.50 -0.38
CA ALA A 103 -1.16 -5.29 -0.75
C ALA A 103 -0.62 -6.08 0.46
N ILE A 104 -1.50 -6.38 1.43
CA ILE A 104 -1.14 -7.14 2.63
C ILE A 104 -0.77 -8.58 2.26
N LEU A 105 -1.46 -9.16 1.28
CA LEU A 105 -1.23 -10.52 0.78
C LEU A 105 -1.41 -11.59 1.85
N ALA A 106 -2.40 -11.41 2.71
CA ALA A 106 -2.73 -12.35 3.77
C ALA A 106 -3.58 -13.53 3.28
N LYS A 107 -3.92 -13.56 1.99
CA LYS A 107 -4.80 -14.57 1.37
C LYS A 107 -6.24 -14.51 1.91
N LYS A 108 -6.56 -13.46 2.63
CA LYS A 108 -7.90 -13.16 3.14
C LYS A 108 -8.03 -11.66 3.34
N ASN A 109 -9.25 -11.16 3.32
CA ASN A 109 -9.51 -9.75 3.56
C ASN A 109 -9.43 -9.45 5.06
N LEU A 110 -8.54 -8.54 5.44
CA LEU A 110 -8.35 -8.09 6.81
C LEU A 110 -9.00 -6.72 7.07
N GLY A 111 -10.12 -6.45 6.43
CA GLY A 111 -10.91 -5.26 6.71
C GLY A 111 -10.95 -4.20 5.61
N THR A 112 -10.41 -4.48 4.44
CA THR A 112 -10.52 -3.56 3.31
C THR A 112 -11.93 -3.62 2.71
N THR A 113 -12.54 -2.44 2.53
CA THR A 113 -13.87 -2.33 1.97
C THR A 113 -13.87 -1.40 0.77
N ARG A 114 -14.84 -1.62 -0.11
CA ARG A 114 -14.97 -0.87 -1.36
C ARG A 114 -15.22 0.62 -1.15
N ASP A 115 -15.79 0.99 -0.02
CA ASP A 115 -16.13 2.39 0.30
C ASP A 115 -14.96 3.19 0.90
N MET A 116 -13.81 2.58 1.09
CA MET A 116 -12.63 3.27 1.64
C MET A 116 -12.12 4.41 0.74
N ALA A 117 -12.32 4.32 -0.56
CA ALA A 117 -11.93 5.35 -1.51
C ALA A 117 -12.76 5.22 -2.78
N SER A 118 -12.65 6.20 -3.69
CA SER A 118 -13.31 6.14 -5.01
C SER A 118 -12.81 4.97 -5.84
N LEU A 119 -11.57 4.54 -5.60
CA LEU A 119 -10.97 3.38 -6.26
C LEU A 119 -10.32 2.49 -5.21
N THR A 120 -10.69 1.23 -5.20
CA THR A 120 -10.09 0.23 -4.32
C THR A 120 -9.58 -0.95 -5.15
N ILE A 121 -8.35 -1.37 -4.87
CA ILE A 121 -7.68 -2.44 -5.59
C ILE A 121 -7.06 -3.37 -4.55
N ALA A 122 -7.20 -4.68 -4.73
CA ALA A 122 -6.55 -5.67 -3.88
C ALA A 122 -5.64 -6.56 -4.71
N LEU A 123 -4.52 -6.95 -4.11
CA LEU A 123 -3.57 -7.89 -4.73
C LEU A 123 -3.76 -9.28 -4.14
N GLY A 124 -3.88 -10.26 -5.03
CA GLY A 124 -3.94 -11.66 -4.64
C GLY A 124 -5.30 -12.15 -4.19
N PRO A 125 -5.35 -13.40 -3.67
CA PRO A 125 -6.60 -14.03 -3.28
C PRO A 125 -7.18 -13.46 -1.98
N GLY A 126 -8.46 -13.72 -1.75
CA GLY A 126 -9.18 -13.30 -0.55
C GLY A 126 -10.17 -12.18 -0.79
N PHE A 127 -10.27 -11.69 -2.01
CA PHE A 127 -11.14 -10.57 -2.38
C PHE A 127 -12.00 -10.91 -3.59
N THR A 128 -13.21 -10.37 -3.62
CA THR A 128 -14.11 -10.46 -4.77
C THR A 128 -14.21 -9.07 -5.39
N ALA A 129 -13.86 -8.95 -6.67
CA ALA A 129 -13.97 -7.70 -7.42
C ALA A 129 -15.44 -7.27 -7.53
N GLN A 130 -15.69 -5.98 -7.43
CA GLN A 130 -17.01 -5.35 -7.43
C GLN A 130 -17.85 -5.63 -6.19
N LYS A 131 -17.26 -6.31 -5.20
CA LYS A 131 -17.91 -6.58 -3.91
C LYS A 131 -17.06 -6.06 -2.75
N ASP A 132 -15.89 -6.63 -2.54
CA ASP A 132 -14.98 -6.22 -1.46
C ASP A 132 -14.13 -5.01 -1.87
N VAL A 133 -13.75 -4.98 -3.13
CA VAL A 133 -12.95 -3.93 -3.77
C VAL A 133 -13.44 -3.76 -5.21
N ASP A 134 -12.99 -2.69 -5.87
CA ASP A 134 -13.37 -2.47 -7.27
C ASP A 134 -12.66 -3.46 -8.20
N TYR A 135 -11.36 -3.67 -7.99
CA TYR A 135 -10.54 -4.56 -8.84
C TYR A 135 -9.62 -5.43 -8.01
N VAL A 136 -9.30 -6.59 -8.56
CA VAL A 136 -8.31 -7.51 -7.96
C VAL A 136 -7.20 -7.74 -8.99
N VAL A 137 -5.95 -7.81 -8.54
CA VAL A 137 -4.81 -8.09 -9.41
C VAL A 137 -4.25 -9.46 -9.05
N GLU A 138 -4.11 -10.33 -10.04
CA GLU A 138 -3.56 -11.67 -9.85
C GLU A 138 -2.09 -11.61 -9.51
N THR A 139 -1.70 -12.31 -8.44
CA THR A 139 -0.30 -12.33 -7.97
C THR A 139 0.33 -13.71 -8.09
N GLN A 140 -0.42 -14.74 -8.42
CA GLN A 140 0.12 -16.08 -8.60
C GLN A 140 1.05 -16.12 -9.81
N ARG A 141 2.24 -16.69 -9.63
CA ARG A 141 3.18 -16.87 -10.73
C ARG A 141 2.54 -17.75 -11.80
N GLY A 142 2.70 -17.36 -13.06
CA GLY A 142 2.16 -18.07 -14.19
C GLY A 142 1.60 -17.14 -15.24
N HIS A 143 0.79 -17.68 -16.13
CA HIS A 143 0.26 -16.99 -17.30
C HIS A 143 -0.61 -15.76 -16.95
N ASN A 144 -1.31 -15.79 -15.82
CA ASN A 144 -2.24 -14.74 -15.43
C ASN A 144 -1.65 -13.71 -14.47
N LEU A 145 -0.35 -13.80 -14.14
CA LEU A 145 0.28 -12.85 -13.22
C LEU A 145 0.09 -11.41 -13.70
N GLY A 146 -0.39 -10.56 -12.80
CA GLY A 146 -0.64 -9.15 -13.09
C GLY A 146 -1.95 -8.86 -13.80
N ARG A 147 -2.75 -9.88 -14.08
CA ARG A 147 -4.05 -9.69 -14.72
C ARG A 147 -4.98 -8.91 -13.78
N VAL A 148 -5.64 -7.89 -14.34
CA VAL A 148 -6.68 -7.14 -13.62
C VAL A 148 -7.99 -7.89 -13.73
N ILE A 149 -8.55 -8.24 -12.58
CA ILE A 149 -9.82 -8.97 -12.48
C ILE A 149 -10.91 -7.95 -12.17
N GLU A 150 -11.83 -7.80 -13.10
CA GLU A 150 -12.94 -6.85 -12.97
C GLU A 150 -14.18 -7.48 -12.32
N LYS A 151 -14.23 -8.79 -12.26
CA LYS A 151 -15.34 -9.54 -11.69
C LYS A 151 -14.85 -10.90 -11.22
N GLY A 152 -15.17 -11.26 -9.98
CA GLY A 152 -14.74 -12.52 -9.41
C GLY A 152 -13.51 -12.40 -8.53
N THR A 153 -12.76 -13.48 -8.40
CA THR A 153 -11.62 -13.59 -7.47
C THR A 153 -10.33 -14.00 -8.17
N ALA A 154 -9.23 -13.71 -7.52
CA ALA A 154 -7.94 -14.26 -7.92
C ALA A 154 -7.79 -15.71 -7.47
#